data_c80be23adf3b47a4bd142d484e7519c9
#
_entry.id   c80be23adf3b47a4bd142d484e7519c9
#
_cell.length_a   1.000
_cell.length_b   1.000
_cell.length_c   1.000
_cell.angle_alpha   90.00
_cell.angle_beta   90.00
_cell.angle_gamma   90.00
#
_symmetry.space_group_name_H-M   'P 1'
#
loop_
_entity.id
_entity.type
_entity.pdbx_description
1 polymer ?
#
loop_
_entity_poly.entity_id
_entity_poly.type
_entity_poly.pdbx_seq_one_letter_code
_entity_poly.pdbx_strand_id
1 'polypeptide(L)'
;MARLIVKSPYINGSGVGGYLKYIGTREGVELLPAGYMEYMAERPRSHGLFGDEDSVDMDTAMKELNEYSGNIWTHVISLKREDAERLGYNHAAQWRNLIRAHRNEIAAAMNIPPQDFRWYAAFHDEGDHPHIHMMAWSAKPGQAYLSKDGIRKIKSALT
;
A
#
# COMPACT_ATOMS: atom_id res chain seq x y z
N MET A 1 12.96 13.83 16.05
CA MET A 1 11.69 13.10 15.82
C MET A 1 11.51 12.87 14.33
N ALA A 2 11.14 11.66 13.94
CA ALA A 2 10.93 11.32 12.55
C ALA A 2 9.75 12.09 11.97
N ARG A 3 9.87 12.55 10.74
CA ARG A 3 8.82 13.27 10.03
C ARG A 3 8.27 12.39 8.93
N LEU A 4 7.08 11.87 9.16
CA LEU A 4 6.34 11.10 8.18
C LEU A 4 5.58 12.04 7.26
N ILE A 5 5.63 11.78 5.96
CA ILE A 5 4.89 12.53 4.95
C ILE A 5 3.84 11.62 4.34
N VAL A 6 2.58 12.09 4.28
CA VAL A 6 1.47 11.36 3.69
C VAL A 6 0.82 12.20 2.61
N LYS A 7 0.71 11.66 1.40
CA LYS A 7 -0.03 12.26 0.28
C LYS A 7 -1.07 11.25 -0.18
N SER A 8 -2.31 11.69 -0.41
CA SER A 8 -3.43 10.79 -0.60
C SER A 8 -4.35 11.17 -1.77
N PRO A 9 -3.87 11.15 -3.02
CA PRO A 9 -4.77 11.31 -4.16
C PRO A 9 -5.67 10.09 -4.32
N TYR A 10 -6.84 10.28 -4.96
CA TYR A 10 -7.69 9.14 -5.29
C TYR A 10 -7.64 8.85 -6.79
N ILE A 11 -7.97 7.61 -7.15
CA ILE A 11 -8.09 7.19 -8.55
C ILE A 11 -9.33 6.33 -8.71
N ASN A 12 -9.90 6.36 -9.92
CA ASN A 12 -11.00 5.49 -10.30
C ASN A 12 -10.96 5.19 -11.79
N GLY A 13 -11.79 4.25 -12.24
CA GLY A 13 -11.94 3.93 -13.63
C GLY A 13 -11.04 2.81 -14.13
N SER A 14 -11.00 2.65 -15.46
CA SER A 14 -10.20 1.62 -16.10
C SER A 14 -8.70 1.89 -15.95
N GLY A 15 -7.90 0.85 -15.88
CA GLY A 15 -6.45 0.98 -15.77
C GLY A 15 -5.91 0.96 -14.35
N VAL A 16 -6.77 0.86 -13.33
CA VAL A 16 -6.32 0.82 -11.94
C VAL A 16 -5.45 -0.41 -11.69
N GLY A 17 -5.81 -1.56 -12.26
CA GLY A 17 -5.00 -2.77 -12.15
C GLY A 17 -3.62 -2.60 -12.79
N GLY A 18 -3.54 -1.85 -13.89
CA GLY A 18 -2.26 -1.51 -14.53
C GLY A 18 -1.40 -0.61 -13.64
N TYR A 19 -2.02 0.33 -12.93
CA TYR A 19 -1.30 1.15 -11.96
C TYR A 19 -0.77 0.30 -10.80
N LEU A 20 -1.58 -0.63 -10.31
CA LEU A 20 -1.15 -1.56 -9.25
C LEU A 20 0.07 -2.38 -9.70
N LYS A 21 0.03 -2.91 -10.92
CA LYS A 21 1.16 -3.64 -11.49
C LYS A 21 2.39 -2.76 -11.58
N TYR A 22 2.22 -1.50 -12.01
CA TYR A 22 3.31 -0.54 -12.11
C TYR A 22 3.97 -0.32 -10.76
N ILE A 23 3.22 -0.03 -9.71
CA ILE A 23 3.81 0.23 -8.39
C ILE A 23 4.45 -1.02 -7.77
N GLY A 24 3.96 -2.20 -8.10
CA GLY A 24 4.47 -3.46 -7.57
C GLY A 24 5.67 -4.03 -8.31
N THR A 25 6.00 -3.50 -9.50
CA THR A 25 7.06 -4.07 -10.36
C THR A 25 8.04 -3.06 -10.92
N ARG A 26 7.82 -1.74 -10.72
CA ARG A 26 8.71 -0.74 -11.29
C ARG A 26 10.10 -0.77 -10.65
N GLU A 27 11.07 -0.14 -11.34
CA GLU A 27 12.43 -0.01 -10.80
C GLU A 27 12.40 0.68 -9.43
N GLY A 28 13.23 0.21 -8.51
CA GLY A 28 13.32 0.74 -7.14
C GLY A 28 12.40 0.04 -6.14
N VAL A 29 11.41 -0.75 -6.60
CA VAL A 29 10.54 -1.50 -5.69
C VAL A 29 11.30 -2.67 -5.07
N GLU A 30 11.11 -2.90 -3.77
CA GLU A 30 11.62 -4.10 -3.12
C GLU A 30 10.72 -5.28 -3.47
N LEU A 31 11.26 -6.25 -4.20
CA LEU A 31 10.53 -7.44 -4.62
C LEU A 31 10.41 -8.42 -3.45
N LEU A 32 9.22 -8.94 -3.25
CA LEU A 32 8.94 -9.97 -2.27
C LEU A 32 8.96 -11.33 -2.97
N PRO A 33 9.48 -12.39 -2.33
CA PRO A 33 9.41 -13.71 -2.93
C PRO A 33 7.95 -14.14 -3.08
N ALA A 34 7.65 -14.76 -4.21
CA ALA A 34 6.37 -15.44 -4.41
C ALA A 34 6.24 -16.59 -3.40
N GLY A 35 5.05 -17.17 -3.27
CA GLY A 35 4.86 -18.36 -2.45
C GLY A 35 5.80 -19.47 -2.87
N TYR A 36 6.06 -20.44 -1.98
CA TYR A 36 7.09 -21.47 -2.20
C TYR A 36 6.99 -22.17 -3.56
N MET A 37 5.78 -22.55 -3.95
CA MET A 37 5.58 -23.25 -5.23
C MET A 37 5.89 -22.34 -6.42
N GLU A 38 5.51 -21.06 -6.33
CA GLU A 38 5.76 -20.08 -7.38
C GLU A 38 7.25 -19.75 -7.47
N TYR A 39 7.90 -19.66 -6.33
CA TYR A 39 9.36 -19.43 -6.27
C TYR A 39 10.14 -20.53 -6.99
N MET A 40 9.72 -21.77 -6.81
CA MET A 40 10.37 -22.91 -7.46
C MET A 40 10.06 -22.97 -8.96
N ALA A 41 8.89 -22.50 -9.37
CA ALA A 41 8.46 -22.58 -10.77
C ALA A 41 9.01 -21.42 -11.60
N GLU A 42 8.83 -20.17 -11.18
CA GLU A 42 9.16 -19.00 -11.99
C GLU A 42 9.49 -17.75 -11.16
N ARG A 43 10.68 -17.24 -11.30
CA ARG A 43 11.08 -15.95 -10.72
C ARG A 43 10.36 -14.74 -11.32
N PRO A 44 9.94 -14.71 -12.61
CA PRO A 44 9.23 -13.56 -13.16
C PRO A 44 7.93 -13.19 -12.44
N ARG A 45 7.40 -14.08 -11.60
CA ARG A 45 6.21 -13.80 -10.79
C ARG A 45 6.49 -13.02 -9.51
N SER A 46 7.76 -12.76 -9.20
CA SER A 46 8.11 -11.93 -8.05
C SER A 46 7.63 -10.49 -8.26
N HIS A 47 7.06 -9.91 -7.22
CA HIS A 47 6.61 -8.54 -7.21
C HIS A 47 6.75 -7.96 -5.80
N GLY A 48 6.51 -6.67 -5.65
CA GLY A 48 6.67 -5.97 -4.38
C GLY A 48 5.37 -5.76 -3.61
N LEU A 49 4.23 -6.29 -4.08
CA LEU A 49 2.96 -6.07 -3.41
C LEU A 49 2.85 -6.85 -2.12
N PHE A 50 2.37 -6.19 -1.09
CA PHE A 50 1.96 -6.80 0.16
C PHE A 50 0.62 -6.20 0.60
N GLY A 51 -0.04 -6.86 1.55
CA GLY A 51 -1.33 -6.44 2.08
C GLY A 51 -1.60 -7.13 3.40
N ASP A 52 -2.87 -7.36 3.72
CA ASP A 52 -3.26 -8.10 4.93
C ASP A 52 -2.83 -9.57 4.84
N GLU A 53 -2.87 -10.14 3.64
CA GLU A 53 -2.48 -11.52 3.40
C GLU A 53 -0.96 -11.63 3.25
N ASP A 54 -0.39 -12.76 3.65
CA ASP A 54 1.05 -12.99 3.54
C ASP A 54 1.52 -13.17 2.10
N SER A 55 0.63 -13.60 1.23
CA SER A 55 0.90 -13.78 -0.19
C SER A 55 -0.16 -13.04 -1.01
N VAL A 56 0.30 -12.22 -1.95
CA VAL A 56 -0.57 -11.48 -2.87
C VAL A 56 -0.31 -11.97 -4.28
N ASP A 57 -1.37 -12.43 -4.96
CA ASP A 57 -1.29 -12.78 -6.38
C ASP A 57 -1.56 -11.53 -7.21
N MET A 58 -0.59 -11.12 -8.03
CA MET A 58 -0.69 -9.90 -8.84
C MET A 58 -1.87 -9.92 -9.79
N ASP A 59 -2.08 -11.03 -10.49
CA ASP A 59 -3.16 -11.13 -11.48
C ASP A 59 -4.53 -11.03 -10.83
N THR A 60 -4.72 -11.69 -9.69
CA THR A 60 -5.96 -11.61 -8.91
C THR A 60 -6.19 -10.19 -8.40
N ALA A 61 -5.15 -9.55 -7.89
CA ALA A 61 -5.24 -8.18 -7.38
C ALA A 61 -5.60 -7.19 -8.49
N MET A 62 -4.98 -7.32 -9.67
CA MET A 62 -5.29 -6.48 -10.84
C MET A 62 -6.74 -6.64 -11.27
N LYS A 63 -7.21 -7.88 -11.35
CA LYS A 63 -8.59 -8.17 -11.74
C LYS A 63 -9.59 -7.58 -10.75
N GLU A 64 -9.34 -7.75 -9.47
CA GLU A 64 -10.18 -7.21 -8.40
C GLU A 64 -10.32 -5.69 -8.53
N LEU A 65 -9.21 -4.98 -8.72
CA LEU A 65 -9.23 -3.53 -8.84
C LEU A 65 -9.81 -3.04 -10.16
N ASN A 66 -9.58 -3.74 -11.26
CA ASN A 66 -10.17 -3.37 -12.55
C ASN A 66 -11.69 -3.53 -12.57
N GLU A 67 -12.23 -4.47 -11.82
CA GLU A 67 -13.66 -4.71 -11.72
C GLU A 67 -14.35 -3.86 -10.66
N TYR A 68 -13.57 -3.16 -9.80
CA TYR A 68 -14.13 -2.36 -8.73
C TYR A 68 -14.70 -1.03 -9.26
N SER A 69 -15.90 -0.67 -8.81
CA SER A 69 -16.60 0.53 -9.28
C SER A 69 -16.57 1.71 -8.31
N GLY A 70 -16.00 1.53 -7.12
CA GLY A 70 -15.97 2.57 -6.08
C GLY A 70 -14.69 3.41 -6.11
N ASN A 71 -14.54 4.23 -5.08
CA ASN A 71 -13.35 5.07 -4.92
C ASN A 71 -12.16 4.28 -4.40
N ILE A 72 -11.01 4.50 -5.02
CA ILE A 72 -9.73 3.93 -4.58
C ILE A 72 -8.81 5.08 -4.26
N TRP A 73 -8.29 5.10 -3.04
CA TRP A 73 -7.34 6.10 -2.61
C TRP A 73 -5.93 5.55 -2.70
N THR A 74 -5.01 6.38 -3.16
CA THR A 74 -3.59 6.06 -3.14
C THR A 74 -2.93 6.87 -2.05
N HIS A 75 -2.18 6.22 -1.18
CA HIS A 75 -1.40 6.90 -0.15
C HIS A 75 0.07 6.73 -0.45
N VAL A 76 0.80 7.82 -0.54
CA VAL A 76 2.26 7.80 -0.63
C VAL A 76 2.76 8.21 0.75
N ILE A 77 3.39 7.27 1.45
CA ILE A 77 3.85 7.46 2.82
C ILE A 77 5.37 7.32 2.83
N SER A 78 6.08 8.36 3.24
CA SER A 78 7.54 8.41 3.16
C SER A 78 8.19 8.93 4.43
N LEU A 79 9.45 8.54 4.61
CA LEU A 79 10.36 9.07 5.61
C LEU A 79 11.61 9.58 4.89
N LYS A 80 12.32 10.54 5.49
CA LYS A 80 13.65 10.86 5.02
C LYS A 80 14.58 9.66 5.19
N ARG A 81 15.55 9.50 4.29
CA ARG A 81 16.50 8.37 4.32
C ARG A 81 17.14 8.21 5.69
N GLU A 82 17.62 9.29 6.29
CA GLU A 82 18.28 9.23 7.60
C GLU A 82 17.35 8.72 8.71
N ASP A 83 16.06 9.11 8.67
CA ASP A 83 15.07 8.65 9.64
C ASP A 83 14.72 7.18 9.40
N ALA A 84 14.60 6.77 8.13
CA ALA A 84 14.32 5.38 7.78
C ALA A 84 15.44 4.46 8.26
N GLU A 85 16.69 4.86 8.06
CA GLU A 85 17.85 4.10 8.54
C GLU A 85 17.89 4.02 10.06
N ARG A 86 17.68 5.16 10.73
CA ARG A 86 17.70 5.22 12.20
C ARG A 86 16.61 4.37 12.83
N LEU A 87 15.42 4.34 12.22
CA LEU A 87 14.25 3.64 12.76
C LEU A 87 14.10 2.21 12.22
N GLY A 88 14.91 1.80 11.27
CA GLY A 88 14.85 0.45 10.71
C GLY A 88 13.81 0.27 9.61
N TYR A 89 13.39 1.33 8.93
CA TYR A 89 12.39 1.27 7.86
C TYR A 89 13.01 1.26 6.46
N ASN A 90 14.03 0.42 6.26
CA ASN A 90 14.73 0.27 4.99
C ASN A 90 14.22 -0.88 4.13
N HIS A 91 13.25 -1.64 4.61
CA HIS A 91 12.74 -2.82 3.92
C HIS A 91 11.21 -2.89 3.99
N ALA A 92 10.62 -3.56 3.02
CA ALA A 92 9.17 -3.72 2.90
C ALA A 92 8.55 -4.33 4.17
N ALA A 93 9.24 -5.27 4.83
CA ALA A 93 8.70 -5.96 6.00
C ALA A 93 8.34 -5.00 7.14
N GLN A 94 9.16 -4.00 7.41
CA GLN A 94 8.90 -3.03 8.47
C GLN A 94 7.66 -2.17 8.14
N TRP A 95 7.55 -1.73 6.89
CA TRP A 95 6.40 -0.95 6.43
C TRP A 95 5.13 -1.78 6.45
N ARG A 96 5.20 -3.03 5.99
CA ARG A 96 4.06 -3.95 6.05
C ARG A 96 3.55 -4.12 7.48
N ASN A 97 4.46 -4.33 8.42
CA ASN A 97 4.09 -4.51 9.82
C ASN A 97 3.47 -3.25 10.41
N LEU A 98 4.00 -2.07 10.06
CA LEU A 98 3.45 -0.79 10.49
C LEU A 98 2.01 -0.61 10.00
N ILE A 99 1.78 -0.83 8.72
CA ILE A 99 0.43 -0.67 8.14
C ILE A 99 -0.53 -1.69 8.75
N ARG A 100 -0.12 -2.95 8.88
CA ARG A 100 -0.97 -3.99 9.50
C ARG A 100 -1.33 -3.65 10.93
N ALA A 101 -0.40 -3.09 11.69
CA ALA A 101 -0.65 -2.70 13.08
C ALA A 101 -1.66 -1.55 13.20
N HIS A 102 -1.73 -0.69 12.20
CA HIS A 102 -2.59 0.51 12.21
C HIS A 102 -3.70 0.48 11.15
N ARG A 103 -3.97 -0.68 10.54
CA ARG A 103 -4.93 -0.77 9.46
C ARG A 103 -6.34 -0.31 9.85
N ASN A 104 -6.77 -0.65 11.07
CA ASN A 104 -8.10 -0.26 11.53
C ASN A 104 -8.22 1.25 11.78
N GLU A 105 -7.14 1.89 12.20
CA GLU A 105 -7.10 3.35 12.35
C GLU A 105 -7.12 4.05 11.00
N ILE A 106 -6.42 3.50 10.01
CA ILE A 106 -6.44 4.01 8.63
C ILE A 106 -7.85 3.84 8.04
N ALA A 107 -8.44 2.67 8.22
CA ALA A 107 -9.81 2.41 7.77
C ALA A 107 -10.81 3.41 8.38
N ALA A 108 -10.73 3.64 9.68
CA ALA A 108 -11.60 4.60 10.35
C ALA A 108 -11.42 6.03 9.81
N ALA A 109 -10.18 6.43 9.56
CA ALA A 109 -9.87 7.74 8.98
C ALA A 109 -10.44 7.91 7.57
N MET A 110 -10.60 6.82 6.83
CA MET A 110 -11.19 6.78 5.48
C MET A 110 -12.69 6.52 5.49
N ASN A 111 -13.31 6.47 6.66
CA ASN A 111 -14.72 6.15 6.82
C ASN A 111 -15.09 4.78 6.23
N ILE A 112 -14.24 3.80 6.45
CA ILE A 112 -14.46 2.42 6.03
C ILE A 112 -14.54 1.54 7.27
N PRO A 113 -15.60 0.71 7.43
CA PRO A 113 -15.61 -0.28 8.49
C PRO A 113 -14.42 -1.25 8.36
N PRO A 114 -13.75 -1.64 9.43
CA PRO A 114 -12.54 -2.48 9.34
C PRO A 114 -12.73 -3.76 8.56
N GLN A 115 -13.89 -4.40 8.65
CA GLN A 115 -14.19 -5.64 7.93
C GLN A 115 -14.30 -5.45 6.42
N ASP A 116 -14.56 -4.21 5.97
CA ASP A 116 -14.67 -3.86 4.55
C ASP A 116 -13.38 -3.26 3.99
N PHE A 117 -12.41 -2.97 4.82
CA PHE A 117 -11.17 -2.33 4.40
C PHE A 117 -10.31 -3.29 3.58
N ARG A 118 -9.84 -2.80 2.41
CA ARG A 118 -8.95 -3.55 1.52
C ARG A 118 -7.79 -2.66 1.13
N TRP A 119 -6.61 -3.26 1.01
CA TRP A 119 -5.42 -2.50 0.63
C TRP A 119 -4.33 -3.39 0.06
N TYR A 120 -3.53 -2.80 -0.83
CA TYR A 120 -2.25 -3.32 -1.28
C TYR A 120 -1.24 -2.20 -1.24
N ALA A 121 0.03 -2.55 -1.04
CA ALA A 121 1.11 -1.57 -1.03
C ALA A 121 2.40 -2.19 -1.56
N ALA A 122 3.35 -1.31 -1.92
CA ALA A 122 4.70 -1.72 -2.30
C ALA A 122 5.70 -0.71 -1.74
N PHE A 123 6.85 -1.20 -1.32
CA PHE A 123 7.94 -0.35 -0.82
C PHE A 123 8.89 -0.01 -1.95
N HIS A 124 9.18 1.28 -2.09
CA HIS A 124 10.13 1.81 -3.07
C HIS A 124 11.34 2.38 -2.33
N ASP A 125 12.49 1.75 -2.52
CA ASP A 125 13.75 2.19 -1.93
C ASP A 125 14.43 3.15 -2.92
N GLU A 126 14.01 4.40 -2.89
CA GLU A 126 14.50 5.41 -3.84
C GLU A 126 14.97 6.68 -3.14
N GLY A 127 16.16 7.14 -3.51
CA GLY A 127 16.68 8.46 -3.17
C GLY A 127 16.68 8.79 -1.68
N ASP A 128 16.34 10.04 -1.39
CA ASP A 128 16.36 10.57 -0.03
C ASP A 128 15.07 10.30 0.76
N HIS A 129 14.05 9.75 0.09
CA HIS A 129 12.75 9.50 0.70
C HIS A 129 12.25 8.10 0.34
N PRO A 130 12.72 7.05 1.04
CA PRO A 130 12.11 5.73 0.89
C PRO A 130 10.64 5.82 1.27
N HIS A 131 9.79 5.17 0.50
CA HIS A 131 8.35 5.35 0.64
C HIS A 131 7.57 4.10 0.24
N ILE A 132 6.32 4.04 0.66
CA ILE A 132 5.38 3.06 0.15
C ILE A 132 4.32 3.76 -0.69
N HIS A 133 3.89 3.06 -1.74
CA HIS A 133 2.66 3.36 -2.46
C HIS A 133 1.61 2.38 -1.95
N MET A 134 0.53 2.91 -1.39
CA MET A 134 -0.55 2.10 -0.84
C MET A 134 -1.85 2.43 -1.57
N MET A 135 -2.54 1.43 -2.05
CA MET A 135 -3.89 1.56 -2.60
C MET A 135 -4.87 1.02 -1.57
N ALA A 136 -5.90 1.81 -1.25
CA ALA A 136 -6.85 1.47 -0.21
C ALA A 136 -8.27 1.78 -0.67
N TRP A 137 -9.20 0.88 -0.38
CA TRP A 137 -10.60 1.00 -0.79
C TRP A 137 -11.49 0.18 0.14
N SER A 138 -12.81 0.33 -0.04
CA SER A 138 -13.79 -0.49 0.66
C SER A 138 -14.28 -1.62 -0.24
N ALA A 139 -14.50 -2.80 0.32
CA ALA A 139 -15.19 -3.88 -0.38
C ALA A 139 -16.60 -3.48 -0.83
N LYS A 140 -17.18 -2.45 -0.21
CA LYS A 140 -18.51 -1.91 -0.57
C LYS A 140 -18.36 -0.57 -1.28
N PRO A 141 -18.70 -0.46 -2.58
CA PRO A 141 -18.71 0.83 -3.27
C PRO A 141 -19.62 1.84 -2.55
N GLY A 142 -19.26 3.10 -2.59
CA GLY A 142 -19.98 4.16 -1.89
C GLY A 142 -19.41 4.52 -0.52
N GLN A 143 -18.45 3.76 -0.04
CA GLN A 143 -17.66 4.09 1.14
C GLN A 143 -16.31 4.70 0.71
N ALA A 144 -15.35 4.79 1.62
CA ALA A 144 -14.02 5.35 1.36
C ALA A 144 -14.06 6.85 1.08
N TYR A 145 -14.62 7.59 2.02
CA TYR A 145 -14.63 9.04 1.99
C TYR A 145 -13.48 9.58 2.85
N LEU A 146 -12.55 10.28 2.22
CA LEU A 146 -11.36 10.80 2.91
C LEU A 146 -11.34 12.32 2.86
N SER A 147 -11.28 12.95 4.01
CA SER A 147 -11.16 14.41 4.18
C SER A 147 -9.70 14.78 4.50
N LYS A 148 -9.40 16.08 4.50
CA LYS A 148 -8.11 16.59 4.97
C LYS A 148 -7.84 16.18 6.43
N ASP A 149 -8.88 16.18 7.24
CA ASP A 149 -8.80 15.73 8.63
C ASP A 149 -8.48 14.24 8.72
N GLY A 150 -9.09 13.43 7.86
CA GLY A 150 -8.77 12.01 7.75
C GLY A 150 -7.32 11.75 7.40
N ILE A 151 -6.75 12.52 6.47
CA ILE A 151 -5.33 12.43 6.11
C ILE A 151 -4.46 12.73 7.33
N ARG A 152 -4.79 13.76 8.10
CA ARG A 152 -4.08 14.10 9.35
C ARG A 152 -4.17 12.97 10.38
N LYS A 153 -5.32 12.31 10.48
CA LYS A 153 -5.51 11.17 11.39
C LYS A 153 -4.65 9.98 10.98
N ILE A 154 -4.53 9.70 9.69
CA ILE A 154 -3.64 8.65 9.18
C ILE A 154 -2.19 8.95 9.58
N LYS A 155 -1.74 10.17 9.31
CA LYS A 155 -0.39 10.60 9.67
C LYS A 155 -0.14 10.48 11.17
N SER A 156 -1.09 10.91 11.99
CA SER A 156 -1.00 10.84 13.45
C SER A 156 -0.92 9.39 13.94
N ALA A 157 -1.74 8.50 13.39
CA ALA A 157 -1.74 7.09 13.76
C ALA A 157 -0.40 6.40 13.47
N LEU A 158 0.25 6.77 12.36
CA LEU A 158 1.51 6.17 11.92
C LEU A 158 2.75 6.83 12.57
N THR A 159 2.58 7.95 13.21
CA THR A 159 3.68 8.63 13.90
C THR A 159 3.77 8.18 15.35
#